data_a945446c153ba8b8f0893f8308783963
#
_entry.id   a945446c153ba8b8f0893f8308783963
#
_cell.length_a   1.000
_cell.length_b   1.000
_cell.length_c   1.000
_cell.angle_alpha   90.00
_cell.angle_beta   90.00
_cell.angle_gamma   90.00
#
_symmetry.space_group_name_H-M   'P 1'
#
loop_
_entity.id
_entity.type
_entity.pdbx_description
1 polymer ?
#
loop_
_entity_poly.entity_id
_entity_poly.type
_entity_poly.pdbx_seq_one_letter_code
_entity_poly.pdbx_strand_id
1 'polypeptide(L)'
;MLTETVSPETTPLESYHSHLKTQDEKDLLVRSPLFSRTPNLHDADAESMRGTLRYYFLNTFNRYESLFDCLINDEAFYTQSIRLRHPLIFYYGHTATFFINKLLLTRLITERVDQHMESVFAVGVDEMSWDDLNSANYNWPSPAEVKAYRHKVRDLILNLIDHAPLEMPINWQHPWWAIVMGVEHERIHLETSSVLIRQHQLEFVKPVAQWHAFPAQDFMRNSTNSANHHHALKHKTQSIPQNKLIKVTAGQVVLGKDKTNPYYGWDNEYGLHEADIPAFEAAQCLVSNAEFLQFVDAGGYRNTDYWLEEGQGWLGFTKAEHPTFWRKQTNGWQLRLMTEEVAMPWDWPAEVNYHEAKAFCNWKQKKTGQSVRLPTEDEWYRLYDVAGIAEVGATKANANLHLDYAASPCPVNQFKHGEFFDVVGNVWQWTETPIYPFEGFDVHPIYDDFTTPTFDERHN
;
A
#
# COMPACT_ATOMS: atom_id res chain seq x y z
N MET A 1 -26.52 33.43 -14.21
CA MET A 1 -26.37 32.09 -14.76
C MET A 1 -25.82 31.25 -13.63
N LEU A 2 -26.69 30.44 -13.04
CA LEU A 2 -26.35 29.56 -11.91
C LEU A 2 -25.63 28.33 -12.47
N THR A 3 -24.39 28.14 -12.07
CA THR A 3 -23.66 26.90 -12.34
C THR A 3 -24.19 25.83 -11.37
N GLU A 4 -24.89 24.86 -11.94
CA GLU A 4 -25.26 23.64 -11.20
C GLU A 4 -24.01 22.89 -10.75
N THR A 5 -23.83 22.83 -9.45
CA THR A 5 -22.90 21.89 -8.79
C THR A 5 -23.50 20.50 -8.92
N VAL A 6 -22.94 19.68 -9.79
CA VAL A 6 -23.25 18.25 -9.84
C VAL A 6 -22.73 17.61 -8.56
N SER A 7 -23.65 17.36 -7.65
CA SER A 7 -23.47 16.49 -6.48
C SER A 7 -23.11 15.09 -6.96
N PRO A 8 -22.09 14.38 -6.43
CA PRO A 8 -21.89 12.99 -6.79
C PRO A 8 -23.12 12.21 -6.33
N GLU A 9 -23.86 11.63 -7.27
CA GLU A 9 -24.97 10.75 -6.97
C GLU A 9 -24.49 9.60 -6.09
N THR A 10 -24.84 9.68 -4.82
CA THR A 10 -24.78 8.52 -3.91
C THR A 10 -25.90 7.58 -4.36
N THR A 11 -25.57 6.56 -5.10
CA THR A 11 -26.49 5.47 -5.40
C THR A 11 -26.92 4.86 -4.07
N PRO A 12 -28.20 4.76 -3.75
CA PRO A 12 -28.64 4.22 -2.45
C PRO A 12 -28.14 2.79 -2.26
N LEU A 13 -27.58 2.50 -1.10
CA LEU A 13 -27.13 1.16 -0.68
C LEU A 13 -28.21 0.07 -0.87
N GLU A 14 -29.48 0.43 -0.77
CA GLU A 14 -30.62 -0.48 -0.96
C GLU A 14 -30.66 -1.16 -2.33
N SER A 15 -30.15 -0.55 -3.39
CA SER A 15 -30.12 -1.19 -4.70
C SER A 15 -29.06 -2.31 -4.83
N TYR A 16 -28.09 -2.35 -3.92
CA TYR A 16 -27.03 -3.37 -3.89
C TYR A 16 -27.40 -4.61 -3.08
N HIS A 17 -28.25 -4.50 -2.05
CA HIS A 17 -28.62 -5.62 -1.18
C HIS A 17 -29.35 -6.76 -1.90
N SER A 18 -30.04 -6.48 -3.01
CA SER A 18 -30.80 -7.49 -3.74
C SER A 18 -29.94 -8.35 -4.68
N HIS A 19 -28.72 -7.91 -5.01
CA HIS A 19 -27.86 -8.55 -6.02
C HIS A 19 -26.71 -9.39 -5.44
N LEU A 20 -26.45 -9.33 -4.13
CA LEU A 20 -25.25 -9.87 -3.49
C LEU A 20 -25.35 -11.34 -3.02
N LYS A 21 -26.22 -12.18 -3.58
CA LYS A 21 -26.45 -13.56 -3.11
C LYS A 21 -25.95 -14.68 -4.04
N THR A 22 -25.22 -14.37 -5.11
CA THR A 22 -24.78 -15.38 -6.11
C THR A 22 -23.27 -15.40 -6.32
N GLN A 23 -22.76 -16.44 -6.98
CA GLN A 23 -21.34 -16.63 -7.32
C GLN A 23 -20.76 -15.46 -8.13
N ASP A 24 -21.58 -14.76 -8.90
CA ASP A 24 -21.21 -13.55 -9.66
C ASP A 24 -20.79 -12.35 -8.76
N GLU A 25 -21.16 -12.40 -7.46
CA GLU A 25 -20.73 -11.40 -6.47
C GLU A 25 -19.22 -11.27 -6.35
N LYS A 26 -18.49 -12.37 -6.46
CA LYS A 26 -17.03 -12.37 -6.28
C LYS A 26 -16.35 -11.53 -7.34
N ASP A 27 -16.79 -11.62 -8.59
CA ASP A 27 -16.21 -10.90 -9.71
C ASP A 27 -16.60 -9.41 -9.72
N LEU A 28 -17.85 -9.12 -9.29
CA LEU A 28 -18.32 -7.73 -9.22
C LEU A 28 -17.61 -6.93 -8.10
N LEU A 29 -17.45 -7.55 -6.94
CA LEU A 29 -16.80 -6.92 -5.78
C LEU A 29 -15.34 -6.60 -6.03
N VAL A 30 -14.63 -7.48 -6.71
CA VAL A 30 -13.23 -7.26 -7.06
C VAL A 30 -13.06 -6.11 -8.06
N ARG A 31 -14.04 -5.84 -8.91
CA ARG A 31 -13.99 -4.81 -9.96
C ARG A 31 -14.58 -3.46 -9.56
N SER A 32 -15.28 -3.38 -8.44
CA SER A 32 -15.98 -2.15 -8.06
C SER A 32 -15.05 -1.12 -7.41
N PRO A 33 -15.03 0.12 -7.94
CA PRO A 33 -14.22 1.22 -7.38
C PRO A 33 -14.78 1.82 -6.10
N LEU A 34 -16.00 1.47 -5.70
CA LEU A 34 -16.73 2.13 -4.61
C LEU A 34 -16.22 1.75 -3.21
N PHE A 35 -15.28 0.79 -3.10
CA PHE A 35 -14.97 0.11 -1.84
C PHE A 35 -13.57 0.32 -1.33
N SER A 36 -12.82 1.23 -1.88
CA SER A 36 -11.51 1.60 -1.36
C SER A 36 -11.54 2.54 -0.16
N ARG A 37 -12.73 3.03 0.25
CA ARG A 37 -12.85 3.97 1.37
C ARG A 37 -13.19 3.26 2.67
N THR A 38 -12.49 3.62 3.73
CA THR A 38 -12.85 3.26 5.11
C THR A 38 -14.25 3.78 5.43
N PRO A 39 -15.17 2.94 5.93
CA PRO A 39 -16.52 3.36 6.26
C PRO A 39 -16.54 4.41 7.38
N ASN A 40 -17.52 5.33 7.33
CA ASN A 40 -17.87 6.13 8.49
C ASN A 40 -18.64 5.24 9.47
N LEU A 41 -18.05 4.99 10.64
CA LEU A 41 -18.55 4.04 11.64
C LEU A 41 -19.63 4.64 12.57
N HIS A 42 -20.02 5.90 12.35
CA HIS A 42 -20.99 6.64 13.19
C HIS A 42 -22.28 7.02 12.46
N ASP A 43 -22.30 7.05 11.13
CA ASP A 43 -23.37 7.69 10.34
C ASP A 43 -24.57 6.80 10.03
N ALA A 44 -24.53 5.52 10.32
CA ALA A 44 -25.54 4.57 9.91
C ALA A 44 -26.28 3.97 11.12
N ASP A 45 -27.53 3.54 10.90
CA ASP A 45 -28.14 2.57 11.79
C ASP A 45 -27.45 1.19 11.67
N ALA A 46 -27.72 0.31 12.62
CA ALA A 46 -27.03 -0.99 12.69
C ALA A 46 -27.23 -1.84 11.42
N GLU A 47 -28.40 -1.80 10.78
CA GLU A 47 -28.67 -2.61 9.59
C GLU A 47 -27.91 -2.07 8.37
N SER A 48 -27.92 -0.78 8.16
CA SER A 48 -27.11 -0.12 7.11
C SER A 48 -25.63 -0.34 7.32
N MET A 49 -25.15 -0.31 8.58
CA MET A 49 -23.76 -0.57 8.92
C MET A 49 -23.35 -2.01 8.61
N ARG A 50 -24.21 -3.00 8.90
CA ARG A 50 -23.95 -4.41 8.51
C ARG A 50 -23.75 -4.55 7.02
N GLY A 51 -24.62 -3.94 6.21
CA GLY A 51 -24.48 -3.94 4.75
C GLY A 51 -23.14 -3.34 4.29
N THR A 52 -22.78 -2.19 4.88
CA THR A 52 -21.52 -1.51 4.57
C THR A 52 -20.30 -2.35 4.94
N LEU A 53 -20.27 -2.91 6.17
CA LEU A 53 -19.15 -3.73 6.63
C LEU A 53 -19.04 -5.05 5.88
N ARG A 54 -20.18 -5.69 5.58
CA ARG A 54 -20.22 -6.91 4.77
C ARG A 54 -19.53 -6.69 3.41
N TYR A 55 -19.86 -5.60 2.78
CA TYR A 55 -19.33 -5.26 1.49
C TYR A 55 -17.84 -4.85 1.56
N TYR A 56 -17.46 -4.05 2.54
CA TYR A 56 -16.08 -3.64 2.80
C TYR A 56 -15.18 -4.85 3.06
N PHE A 57 -15.63 -5.77 3.89
CA PHE A 57 -14.95 -7.03 4.16
C PHE A 57 -14.80 -7.88 2.91
N LEU A 58 -15.89 -8.18 2.19
CA LEU A 58 -15.86 -9.04 1.00
C LEU A 58 -14.96 -8.46 -0.10
N ASN A 59 -15.04 -7.15 -0.33
CA ASN A 59 -14.18 -6.50 -1.31
C ASN A 59 -12.70 -6.72 -0.98
N THR A 60 -12.30 -6.43 0.25
CA THR A 60 -10.91 -6.59 0.69
C THR A 60 -10.46 -8.04 0.65
N PHE A 61 -11.24 -8.94 1.23
CA PHE A 61 -10.92 -10.35 1.33
C PHE A 61 -10.75 -11.01 -0.05
N ASN A 62 -11.70 -10.75 -0.96
CA ASN A 62 -11.64 -11.33 -2.31
C ASN A 62 -10.49 -10.73 -3.14
N ARG A 63 -10.21 -9.43 -2.99
CA ARG A 63 -9.07 -8.77 -3.66
C ARG A 63 -7.76 -9.36 -3.20
N TYR A 64 -7.59 -9.52 -1.89
CA TYR A 64 -6.39 -10.11 -1.35
C TYR A 64 -6.20 -11.56 -1.83
N GLU A 65 -7.24 -12.37 -1.77
CA GLU A 65 -7.18 -13.76 -2.26
C GLU A 65 -6.80 -13.80 -3.75
N SER A 66 -7.37 -12.93 -4.57
CA SER A 66 -7.11 -12.87 -6.01
C SER A 66 -5.70 -12.41 -6.37
N LEU A 67 -4.98 -11.75 -5.45
CA LEU A 67 -3.59 -11.35 -5.67
C LEU A 67 -2.69 -12.58 -5.87
N PHE A 68 -2.98 -13.67 -5.17
CA PHE A 68 -2.21 -14.92 -5.25
C PHE A 68 -2.51 -15.73 -6.54
N ASP A 69 -3.51 -15.35 -7.34
CA ASP A 69 -3.70 -15.90 -8.68
C ASP A 69 -2.56 -15.51 -9.64
N CYS A 70 -1.75 -14.51 -9.26
CA CYS A 70 -0.51 -14.17 -9.95
C CYS A 70 0.58 -15.24 -9.83
N LEU A 71 0.49 -16.17 -8.88
CA LEU A 71 1.43 -17.27 -8.72
C LEU A 71 1.11 -18.41 -9.71
N ILE A 72 2.14 -19.00 -10.29
CA ILE A 72 1.97 -19.95 -11.40
C ILE A 72 1.65 -21.37 -10.93
N ASN A 73 2.13 -21.76 -9.74
CA ASN A 73 2.01 -23.08 -9.16
C ASN A 73 2.22 -23.05 -7.63
N ASP A 74 2.05 -24.20 -6.97
CA ASP A 74 2.20 -24.32 -5.52
C ASP A 74 3.64 -24.02 -5.05
N GLU A 75 4.66 -24.33 -5.83
CA GLU A 75 6.06 -24.07 -5.51
C GLU A 75 6.32 -22.59 -5.28
N ALA A 76 5.64 -21.73 -6.05
CA ALA A 76 5.74 -20.28 -5.91
C ALA A 76 5.26 -19.78 -4.54
N PHE A 77 4.37 -20.50 -3.86
CA PHE A 77 3.95 -20.14 -2.49
C PHE A 77 5.02 -20.41 -1.44
N TYR A 78 5.88 -21.42 -1.67
CA TYR A 78 6.89 -21.85 -0.67
C TYR A 78 8.26 -21.24 -0.91
N THR A 79 8.54 -20.79 -2.13
CA THR A 79 9.81 -20.16 -2.46
C THR A 79 9.85 -18.74 -1.90
N GLN A 80 10.86 -18.44 -1.08
CA GLN A 80 11.06 -17.10 -0.53
C GLN A 80 11.39 -16.11 -1.66
N SER A 81 10.62 -15.04 -1.77
CA SER A 81 10.88 -13.94 -2.71
C SER A 81 12.17 -13.19 -2.34
N ILE A 82 12.35 -12.96 -1.05
CA ILE A 82 13.55 -12.38 -0.45
C ILE A 82 13.91 -13.07 0.85
N ARG A 83 15.20 -13.10 1.16
CA ARG A 83 15.76 -13.84 2.29
C ARG A 83 15.24 -13.36 3.67
N LEU A 84 14.82 -12.09 3.77
CA LEU A 84 14.40 -11.47 5.05
C LEU A 84 12.88 -11.47 5.24
N ARG A 85 12.14 -12.32 4.51
CA ARG A 85 10.68 -12.42 4.62
C ARG A 85 10.26 -13.88 4.56
N HIS A 86 9.14 -14.20 5.17
CA HIS A 86 8.50 -15.50 5.01
C HIS A 86 8.10 -15.75 3.54
N PRO A 87 7.93 -17.01 3.12
CA PRO A 87 7.36 -17.34 1.82
C PRO A 87 5.90 -16.89 1.74
N LEU A 88 5.39 -16.72 0.53
CA LEU A 88 4.04 -16.17 0.28
C LEU A 88 2.91 -16.98 0.91
N ILE A 89 3.11 -18.29 1.13
CA ILE A 89 2.13 -19.14 1.84
C ILE A 89 1.81 -18.61 3.24
N PHE A 90 2.82 -18.06 3.95
CA PHE A 90 2.61 -17.44 5.25
C PHE A 90 1.62 -16.27 5.15
N TYR A 91 1.88 -15.32 4.27
CA TYR A 91 1.02 -14.13 4.12
C TYR A 91 -0.38 -14.48 3.66
N TYR A 92 -0.52 -15.55 2.84
CA TYR A 92 -1.81 -16.05 2.40
C TYR A 92 -2.69 -16.54 3.55
N GLY A 93 -2.12 -17.18 4.56
CA GLY A 93 -2.85 -17.65 5.75
C GLY A 93 -2.96 -16.60 6.87
N HIS A 94 -1.92 -15.76 7.03
CA HIS A 94 -1.75 -14.85 8.15
C HIS A 94 -2.90 -13.86 8.31
N THR A 95 -3.38 -13.24 7.25
CA THR A 95 -4.46 -12.24 7.35
C THR A 95 -5.77 -12.85 7.87
N ALA A 96 -6.08 -14.07 7.48
CA ALA A 96 -7.25 -14.77 8.03
C ALA A 96 -7.07 -15.13 9.52
N THR A 97 -5.87 -15.57 9.90
CA THR A 97 -5.53 -15.85 11.31
C THR A 97 -5.61 -14.59 12.17
N PHE A 98 -5.19 -13.46 11.64
CA PHE A 98 -5.29 -12.18 12.34
C PHE A 98 -6.74 -11.87 12.75
N PHE A 99 -7.71 -12.02 11.84
CA PHE A 99 -9.12 -11.84 12.19
C PHE A 99 -9.50 -12.71 13.39
N ILE A 100 -9.19 -14.00 13.35
CA ILE A 100 -9.58 -14.93 14.44
C ILE A 100 -8.97 -14.51 15.77
N ASN A 101 -7.69 -14.15 15.80
CA ASN A 101 -7.02 -13.71 17.01
C ASN A 101 -7.67 -12.45 17.60
N LYS A 102 -8.00 -11.44 16.77
CA LYS A 102 -8.63 -10.20 17.25
C LYS A 102 -10.09 -10.42 17.67
N LEU A 103 -10.83 -11.28 16.98
CA LEU A 103 -12.21 -11.65 17.35
C LEU A 103 -12.30 -12.41 18.69
N LEU A 104 -11.30 -13.25 19.01
CA LEU A 104 -11.18 -13.91 20.31
C LEU A 104 -10.92 -12.91 21.44
N LEU A 105 -10.02 -11.94 21.22
CA LEU A 105 -9.70 -10.90 22.21
C LEU A 105 -10.94 -10.04 22.55
N THR A 106 -11.77 -9.73 21.58
CA THR A 106 -13.00 -8.97 21.77
C THR A 106 -14.19 -9.82 22.20
N ARG A 107 -14.03 -11.14 22.31
CA ARG A 107 -15.07 -12.11 22.64
C ARG A 107 -16.27 -12.11 21.67
N LEU A 108 -16.08 -11.64 20.44
CA LEU A 108 -17.08 -11.84 19.37
C LEU A 108 -17.18 -13.31 18.97
N ILE A 109 -16.11 -14.06 19.19
CA ILE A 109 -16.06 -15.52 19.12
C ILE A 109 -15.44 -16.08 20.40
N THR A 110 -15.73 -17.35 20.72
CA THR A 110 -15.18 -18.06 21.88
C THR A 110 -14.32 -19.27 21.51
N GLU A 111 -14.37 -19.67 20.25
CA GLU A 111 -13.65 -20.85 19.75
C GLU A 111 -12.82 -20.50 18.51
N ARG A 112 -11.72 -21.18 18.35
CA ARG A 112 -10.87 -21.10 17.15
C ARG A 112 -11.52 -21.83 15.98
N VAL A 113 -11.21 -21.42 14.76
CA VAL A 113 -11.65 -22.09 13.54
C VAL A 113 -10.78 -23.31 13.23
N ASP A 114 -9.47 -23.16 13.39
CA ASP A 114 -8.48 -24.22 13.19
C ASP A 114 -7.22 -23.91 14.00
N GLN A 115 -7.05 -24.61 15.11
CA GLN A 115 -5.93 -24.33 16.03
C GLN A 115 -4.55 -24.54 15.38
N HIS A 116 -4.43 -25.49 14.45
CA HIS A 116 -3.16 -25.75 13.77
C HIS A 116 -2.81 -24.62 12.81
N MET A 117 -3.74 -24.23 11.93
CA MET A 117 -3.57 -23.12 11.00
C MET A 117 -3.25 -21.82 11.75
N GLU A 118 -4.00 -21.52 12.79
CA GLU A 118 -3.83 -20.31 13.56
C GLU A 118 -2.51 -20.26 14.31
N SER A 119 -1.96 -21.42 14.73
CA SER A 119 -0.63 -21.49 15.33
C SER A 119 0.48 -21.24 14.30
N VAL A 120 0.35 -21.82 13.09
CA VAL A 120 1.36 -21.68 12.03
C VAL A 120 1.41 -20.26 11.47
N PHE A 121 0.27 -19.58 11.38
CA PHE A 121 0.16 -18.25 10.77
C PHE A 121 0.07 -17.10 11.78
N ALA A 122 0.21 -17.36 13.09
CA ALA A 122 0.18 -16.34 14.14
C ALA A 122 1.54 -15.69 14.41
N VAL A 123 2.62 -16.24 13.88
CA VAL A 123 3.97 -15.71 14.09
C VAL A 123 4.00 -14.25 13.65
N GLY A 124 4.44 -13.37 14.55
CA GLY A 124 4.47 -11.93 14.30
C GLY A 124 5.39 -11.59 13.13
N VAL A 125 4.93 -10.68 12.26
CA VAL A 125 5.76 -10.16 11.17
C VAL A 125 6.68 -9.07 11.72
N ASP A 126 6.26 -8.42 12.79
CA ASP A 126 6.88 -7.21 13.34
C ASP A 126 7.93 -7.52 14.42
N GLU A 127 7.83 -8.67 15.08
CA GLU A 127 8.79 -9.16 16.08
C GLU A 127 9.48 -10.46 15.64
N MET A 128 10.04 -10.49 14.44
CA MET A 128 10.74 -11.67 13.96
C MET A 128 12.14 -11.78 14.54
N SER A 129 12.42 -12.89 15.23
CA SER A 129 13.80 -13.31 15.46
C SER A 129 14.39 -13.91 14.17
N TRP A 130 15.71 -13.94 14.04
CA TRP A 130 16.38 -14.55 12.89
C TRP A 130 16.05 -16.05 12.73
N ASP A 131 15.68 -16.74 13.82
CA ASP A 131 15.30 -18.14 13.82
C ASP A 131 13.89 -18.35 13.23
N ASP A 132 13.01 -17.35 13.29
CA ASP A 132 11.65 -17.44 12.75
C ASP A 132 11.63 -17.50 11.21
N LEU A 133 12.69 -17.02 10.55
CA LEU A 133 12.82 -17.09 9.09
C LEU A 133 13.40 -18.42 8.58
N ASN A 134 13.78 -19.32 9.49
CA ASN A 134 14.31 -20.63 9.11
C ASN A 134 13.18 -21.54 8.60
N SER A 135 13.14 -21.76 7.29
CA SER A 135 12.13 -22.61 6.64
C SER A 135 12.06 -24.04 7.20
N ALA A 136 13.14 -24.53 7.82
CA ALA A 136 13.16 -25.86 8.45
C ALA A 136 12.28 -25.96 9.70
N ASN A 137 11.89 -24.81 10.29
CA ASN A 137 11.03 -24.76 11.47
C ASN A 137 9.54 -24.87 11.12
N TYR A 138 9.17 -24.80 9.84
CA TYR A 138 7.78 -24.75 9.40
C TYR A 138 7.42 -25.91 8.49
N ASN A 139 6.31 -26.55 8.81
CA ASN A 139 5.64 -27.48 7.92
C ASN A 139 4.40 -26.78 7.34
N TRP A 140 4.62 -26.01 6.27
CA TRP A 140 3.55 -25.20 5.67
C TRP A 140 2.44 -26.07 5.11
N PRO A 141 1.16 -25.75 5.41
CA PRO A 141 0.02 -26.40 4.75
C PRO A 141 0.03 -26.11 3.24
N SER A 142 -0.70 -26.93 2.48
CA SER A 142 -0.86 -26.68 1.04
C SER A 142 -1.69 -25.41 0.78
N PRO A 143 -1.49 -24.73 -0.37
CA PRO A 143 -2.30 -23.57 -0.74
C PRO A 143 -3.81 -23.88 -0.76
N ALA A 144 -4.19 -25.10 -1.11
CA ALA A 144 -5.58 -25.56 -1.08
C ALA A 144 -6.15 -25.65 0.35
N GLU A 145 -5.36 -26.18 1.31
CA GLU A 145 -5.75 -26.22 2.72
C GLU A 145 -5.87 -24.82 3.30
N VAL A 146 -4.91 -23.94 3.01
CA VAL A 146 -4.97 -22.53 3.44
C VAL A 146 -6.19 -21.82 2.85
N LYS A 147 -6.50 -22.04 1.58
CA LYS A 147 -7.70 -21.50 0.94
C LYS A 147 -8.97 -21.99 1.63
N ALA A 148 -9.05 -23.27 1.94
CA ALA A 148 -10.19 -23.82 2.65
C ALA A 148 -10.34 -23.23 4.07
N TYR A 149 -9.23 -23.02 4.78
CA TYR A 149 -9.21 -22.31 6.07
C TYR A 149 -9.70 -20.87 5.92
N ARG A 150 -9.15 -20.11 4.98
CA ARG A 150 -9.62 -18.74 4.68
C ARG A 150 -11.12 -18.68 4.43
N HIS A 151 -11.67 -19.62 3.67
CA HIS A 151 -13.12 -19.66 3.40
C HIS A 151 -13.94 -19.91 4.66
N LYS A 152 -13.49 -20.77 5.58
CA LYS A 152 -14.13 -20.96 6.88
C LYS A 152 -14.14 -19.65 7.70
N VAL A 153 -12.99 -18.94 7.72
CA VAL A 153 -12.88 -17.63 8.39
C VAL A 153 -13.82 -16.61 7.74
N ARG A 154 -13.86 -16.55 6.41
CA ARG A 154 -14.77 -15.66 5.69
C ARG A 154 -16.23 -15.91 6.07
N ASP A 155 -16.66 -17.17 6.05
CA ASP A 155 -18.03 -17.55 6.34
C ASP A 155 -18.40 -17.24 7.80
N LEU A 156 -17.46 -17.43 8.74
CA LEU A 156 -17.61 -17.00 10.13
C LEU A 156 -17.83 -15.49 10.27
N ILE A 157 -16.97 -14.68 9.62
CA ILE A 157 -17.07 -13.20 9.70
C ILE A 157 -18.37 -12.71 9.08
N LEU A 158 -18.78 -13.28 7.95
CA LEU A 158 -20.08 -12.94 7.34
C LEU A 158 -21.24 -13.29 8.25
N ASN A 159 -21.20 -14.46 8.90
CA ASN A 159 -22.22 -14.85 9.88
C ASN A 159 -22.25 -13.89 11.08
N LEU A 160 -21.09 -13.44 11.57
CA LEU A 160 -21.03 -12.43 12.64
C LEU A 160 -21.64 -11.09 12.18
N ILE A 161 -21.27 -10.61 10.99
CA ILE A 161 -21.80 -9.38 10.44
C ILE A 161 -23.33 -9.45 10.29
N ASP A 162 -23.87 -10.58 9.88
CA ASP A 162 -25.29 -10.75 9.63
C ASP A 162 -26.11 -10.92 10.93
N HIS A 163 -25.54 -11.53 12.00
CA HIS A 163 -26.34 -11.99 13.15
C HIS A 163 -25.85 -11.55 14.53
N ALA A 164 -24.56 -11.18 14.71
CA ALA A 164 -24.09 -10.78 16.03
C ALA A 164 -24.73 -9.45 16.48
N PRO A 165 -24.97 -9.23 17.78
CA PRO A 165 -25.47 -7.94 18.27
C PRO A 165 -24.57 -6.79 17.80
N LEU A 166 -25.18 -5.73 17.30
CA LEU A 166 -24.49 -4.51 16.89
C LEU A 166 -25.20 -3.30 17.46
N GLU A 167 -24.53 -2.59 18.33
CA GLU A 167 -24.96 -1.30 18.86
C GLU A 167 -24.11 -0.20 18.19
N MET A 168 -24.76 0.87 17.76
CA MET A 168 -24.08 1.99 17.13
C MET A 168 -23.81 3.13 18.13
N PRO A 169 -22.73 3.88 17.95
CA PRO A 169 -21.67 3.80 16.93
C PRO A 169 -20.60 2.73 17.24
N ILE A 170 -19.88 2.28 16.19
CA ILE A 170 -18.68 1.48 16.37
C ILE A 170 -17.51 2.45 16.64
N ASN A 171 -17.02 2.45 17.86
CA ASN A 171 -15.90 3.28 18.30
C ASN A 171 -14.70 2.42 18.73
N TRP A 172 -13.61 3.09 19.15
CA TRP A 172 -12.36 2.48 19.62
C TRP A 172 -12.51 1.29 20.59
N GLN A 173 -13.51 1.31 21.46
CA GLN A 173 -13.74 0.27 22.48
C GLN A 173 -14.78 -0.78 22.06
N HIS A 174 -15.42 -0.58 20.92
CA HIS A 174 -16.49 -1.46 20.47
C HIS A 174 -15.95 -2.81 20.01
N PRO A 175 -16.53 -3.97 20.36
CA PRO A 175 -16.03 -5.27 19.91
C PRO A 175 -15.89 -5.42 18.40
N TRP A 176 -16.77 -4.78 17.62
CA TRP A 176 -16.73 -4.80 16.16
C TRP A 176 -15.54 -4.03 15.55
N TRP A 177 -14.83 -3.24 16.36
CA TRP A 177 -13.57 -2.63 15.94
C TRP A 177 -12.58 -3.68 15.44
N ALA A 178 -12.59 -4.90 16.02
CA ALA A 178 -11.75 -6.01 15.58
C ALA A 178 -12.05 -6.46 14.14
N ILE A 179 -13.31 -6.39 13.69
CA ILE A 179 -13.66 -6.70 12.30
C ILE A 179 -13.06 -5.68 11.35
N VAL A 180 -13.20 -4.38 11.67
CA VAL A 180 -12.65 -3.30 10.86
C VAL A 180 -11.13 -3.36 10.85
N MET A 181 -10.49 -3.58 12.01
CA MET A 181 -9.06 -3.77 12.15
C MET A 181 -8.54 -4.89 11.26
N GLY A 182 -9.23 -6.03 11.21
CA GLY A 182 -8.87 -7.14 10.34
C GLY A 182 -8.93 -6.77 8.85
N VAL A 183 -9.94 -5.99 8.44
CA VAL A 183 -10.06 -5.49 7.06
C VAL A 183 -8.92 -4.54 6.71
N GLU A 184 -8.61 -3.60 7.58
CA GLU A 184 -7.50 -2.65 7.37
C GLU A 184 -6.14 -3.35 7.36
N HIS A 185 -5.93 -4.34 8.24
CA HIS A 185 -4.75 -5.18 8.23
C HIS A 185 -4.58 -5.96 6.92
N GLU A 186 -5.67 -6.55 6.40
CA GLU A 186 -5.60 -7.26 5.11
C GLU A 186 -5.32 -6.31 3.93
N ARG A 187 -5.73 -5.03 4.02
CA ARG A 187 -5.40 -4.00 3.04
C ARG A 187 -3.91 -3.64 3.04
N ILE A 188 -3.28 -3.54 4.20
CA ILE A 188 -1.83 -3.39 4.30
C ILE A 188 -1.14 -4.59 3.62
N HIS A 189 -1.60 -5.79 3.92
CA HIS A 189 -1.05 -7.00 3.32
C HIS A 189 -1.32 -7.14 1.82
N LEU A 190 -2.38 -6.53 1.27
CA LEU A 190 -2.58 -6.46 -0.18
C LEU A 190 -1.40 -5.74 -0.85
N GLU A 191 -0.99 -4.60 -0.31
CA GLU A 191 0.13 -3.83 -0.86
C GLU A 191 1.47 -4.51 -0.62
N THR A 192 1.77 -4.92 0.62
CA THR A 192 3.05 -5.55 0.95
C THR A 192 3.25 -6.90 0.27
N SER A 193 2.20 -7.72 0.14
CA SER A 193 2.28 -8.98 -0.61
C SER A 193 2.46 -8.76 -2.11
N SER A 194 1.90 -7.67 -2.68
CA SER A 194 2.15 -7.31 -4.08
C SER A 194 3.62 -7.02 -4.35
N VAL A 195 4.30 -6.37 -3.38
CA VAL A 195 5.76 -6.13 -3.43
C VAL A 195 6.54 -7.45 -3.34
N LEU A 196 6.12 -8.39 -2.49
CA LEU A 196 6.77 -9.70 -2.40
C LEU A 196 6.60 -10.52 -3.68
N ILE A 197 5.41 -10.49 -4.32
CA ILE A 197 5.19 -11.11 -5.63
C ILE A 197 6.08 -10.44 -6.70
N ARG A 198 6.22 -9.12 -6.65
CA ARG A 198 7.12 -8.37 -7.54
C ARG A 198 8.59 -8.74 -7.35
N GLN A 199 9.01 -9.06 -6.13
CA GLN A 199 10.37 -9.51 -5.80
C GLN A 199 10.63 -10.98 -6.15
N HIS A 200 9.58 -11.74 -6.44
CA HIS A 200 9.71 -13.13 -6.83
C HIS A 200 10.42 -13.29 -8.18
N GLN A 201 10.99 -14.47 -8.44
CA GLN A 201 11.54 -14.79 -9.76
C GLN A 201 10.41 -14.77 -10.79
N LEU A 202 10.71 -14.28 -12.00
CA LEU A 202 9.70 -14.07 -13.05
C LEU A 202 9.01 -15.38 -13.48
N GLU A 203 9.71 -16.49 -13.38
CA GLU A 203 9.20 -17.83 -13.70
C GLU A 203 8.11 -18.35 -12.74
N PHE A 204 7.98 -17.74 -11.56
CA PHE A 204 6.97 -18.11 -10.57
C PHE A 204 5.70 -17.26 -10.65
N VAL A 205 5.68 -16.25 -11.51
CA VAL A 205 4.54 -15.32 -11.60
C VAL A 205 3.98 -15.25 -13.01
N LYS A 206 2.70 -14.89 -13.11
CA LYS A 206 1.97 -14.73 -14.37
C LYS A 206 1.07 -13.50 -14.33
N PRO A 207 0.86 -12.82 -15.46
CA PRO A 207 -0.12 -11.72 -15.54
C PRO A 207 -1.54 -12.21 -15.26
N VAL A 208 -2.28 -11.40 -14.51
CA VAL A 208 -3.72 -11.58 -14.26
C VAL A 208 -4.42 -10.29 -14.66
N ALA A 209 -5.49 -10.37 -15.42
CA ALA A 209 -6.17 -9.21 -16.01
C ALA A 209 -6.63 -8.18 -14.98
N GLN A 210 -6.95 -8.61 -13.77
CA GLN A 210 -7.35 -7.76 -12.65
C GLN A 210 -6.21 -6.89 -12.13
N TRP A 211 -4.99 -7.39 -12.16
CA TRP A 211 -3.79 -6.73 -11.62
C TRP A 211 -2.93 -6.19 -12.76
N HIS A 212 -3.54 -5.36 -13.63
CA HIS A 212 -2.86 -4.80 -14.79
C HIS A 212 -1.96 -3.62 -14.40
N ALA A 213 -0.82 -3.52 -15.05
CA ALA A 213 0.05 -2.36 -14.96
C ALA A 213 -0.50 -1.17 -15.76
N PHE A 214 -0.14 0.06 -15.37
CA PHE A 214 -0.33 1.24 -16.21
C PHE A 214 0.70 1.19 -17.35
N PRO A 215 0.41 1.53 -18.54
CA PRO A 215 -0.74 1.74 -19.39
C PRO A 215 -1.10 0.51 -20.25
N ALA A 216 -1.19 -0.65 -19.66
CA ALA A 216 -1.58 -1.88 -20.38
C ALA A 216 -2.88 -1.73 -21.21
N GLN A 217 -3.68 -0.71 -20.90
CA GLN A 217 -4.90 -0.40 -21.66
C GLN A 217 -4.62 0.12 -23.08
N ASP A 218 -3.51 0.78 -23.34
CA ASP A 218 -3.16 1.25 -24.69
C ASP A 218 -2.52 0.14 -25.54
N PHE A 219 -1.89 -0.86 -24.93
CA PHE A 219 -1.36 -2.03 -25.61
C PHE A 219 -2.47 -2.94 -26.17
N MET A 220 -3.56 -3.13 -25.43
CA MET A 220 -4.66 -4.00 -25.83
C MET A 220 -5.49 -3.44 -26.98
N ARG A 221 -5.55 -2.11 -27.16
CA ARG A 221 -6.29 -1.49 -28.30
C ARG A 221 -5.57 -1.62 -29.64
N ASN A 222 -4.25 -1.82 -29.64
CA ASN A 222 -3.45 -1.90 -30.87
C ASN A 222 -3.04 -3.32 -31.27
N SER A 223 -3.28 -4.34 -30.44
CA SER A 223 -2.83 -5.71 -30.70
C SER A 223 -3.81 -6.58 -31.48
N THR A 224 -4.99 -6.08 -31.87
CA THR A 224 -5.96 -6.85 -32.66
C THR A 224 -5.67 -6.88 -34.16
N ASN A 225 -4.59 -6.24 -34.63
CA ASN A 225 -4.17 -6.34 -36.02
C ASN A 225 -2.64 -6.35 -36.12
N SER A 226 -2.02 -7.51 -36.10
CA SER A 226 -0.90 -7.87 -36.97
C SER A 226 -0.05 -9.03 -36.42
N ALA A 227 -0.16 -10.15 -37.07
CA ALA A 227 0.91 -11.16 -37.11
C ALA A 227 2.10 -10.56 -37.87
N ASN A 228 3.29 -10.56 -37.30
CA ASN A 228 4.57 -10.03 -37.76
C ASN A 228 4.84 -8.59 -37.29
N HIS A 229 5.69 -8.47 -36.25
CA HIS A 229 6.69 -7.40 -36.27
C HIS A 229 7.64 -7.50 -35.06
N HIS A 230 8.87 -7.96 -35.33
CA HIS A 230 10.04 -7.48 -34.64
C HIS A 230 10.25 -6.00 -35.05
N HIS A 231 9.61 -5.10 -34.38
CA HIS A 231 9.95 -3.68 -34.47
C HIS A 231 10.05 -3.11 -33.07
N ALA A 232 11.24 -2.61 -32.75
CA ALA A 232 11.48 -1.73 -31.63
C ALA A 232 10.43 -0.62 -31.64
N LEU A 233 9.46 -0.71 -30.72
CA LEU A 233 8.50 0.34 -30.48
C LEU A 233 9.27 1.57 -30.02
N LYS A 234 9.44 2.54 -30.90
CA LYS A 234 9.79 3.90 -30.51
C LYS A 234 8.61 4.37 -29.67
N HIS A 235 8.76 4.29 -28.35
CA HIS A 235 7.93 5.07 -27.46
C HIS A 235 7.95 6.51 -27.98
N LYS A 236 6.79 7.10 -28.28
CA LYS A 236 6.67 8.55 -28.22
C LYS A 236 7.09 8.88 -26.80
N THR A 237 8.31 9.35 -26.64
CA THR A 237 8.79 9.92 -25.39
C THR A 237 7.83 11.04 -25.04
N GLN A 238 6.86 10.76 -24.18
CA GLN A 238 6.24 11.82 -23.41
C GLN A 238 7.43 12.54 -22.79
N SER A 239 7.56 13.82 -23.03
CA SER A 239 8.72 14.58 -22.53
C SER A 239 8.72 14.43 -21.02
N ILE A 240 9.80 13.86 -20.48
CA ILE A 240 10.01 13.74 -19.03
C ILE A 240 9.72 15.10 -18.43
N PRO A 241 8.75 15.20 -17.47
CA PRO A 241 8.40 16.48 -16.91
C PRO A 241 9.61 17.08 -16.19
N GLN A 242 9.86 18.37 -16.40
CA GLN A 242 10.85 19.09 -15.62
C GLN A 242 10.33 19.24 -14.20
N ASN A 243 11.02 18.63 -13.24
CA ASN A 243 10.66 18.71 -11.83
C ASN A 243 11.06 20.07 -11.24
N LYS A 244 10.11 21.00 -11.21
CA LYS A 244 10.33 22.36 -10.71
C LYS A 244 10.17 22.39 -9.20
N LEU A 245 10.85 23.32 -8.53
CA LEU A 245 10.57 23.66 -7.14
C LEU A 245 9.40 24.66 -7.09
N ILE A 246 8.41 24.34 -6.30
CA ILE A 246 7.20 25.16 -6.08
C ILE A 246 7.18 25.59 -4.63
N LYS A 247 6.90 26.86 -4.39
CA LYS A 247 6.82 27.43 -3.04
C LYS A 247 5.58 26.93 -2.31
N VAL A 248 5.80 26.35 -1.15
CA VAL A 248 4.79 26.02 -0.15
C VAL A 248 4.76 27.15 0.89
N THR A 249 3.60 27.76 1.10
CA THR A 249 3.45 28.87 2.04
C THR A 249 3.52 28.39 3.49
N ALA A 250 4.09 29.21 4.37
CA ALA A 250 4.07 28.94 5.81
C ALA A 250 2.63 28.72 6.33
N GLY A 251 2.50 27.95 7.37
CA GLY A 251 1.21 27.70 8.04
C GLY A 251 1.34 26.70 9.17
N GLN A 252 0.29 26.57 9.95
CA GLN A 252 0.19 25.56 10.99
C GLN A 252 -0.37 24.27 10.40
N VAL A 253 0.08 23.14 10.91
CA VAL A 253 -0.51 21.81 10.68
C VAL A 253 -0.92 21.19 12.01
N VAL A 254 -1.97 20.40 11.96
CA VAL A 254 -2.49 19.63 13.10
C VAL A 254 -2.62 18.19 12.64
N LEU A 255 -1.87 17.29 13.26
CA LEU A 255 -1.85 15.87 12.97
C LEU A 255 -2.49 15.10 14.12
N GLY A 256 -2.93 13.90 13.81
CA GLY A 256 -3.54 12.99 14.76
C GLY A 256 -5.06 12.96 14.65
N LYS A 257 -5.64 12.07 15.43
CA LYS A 257 -7.09 11.85 15.51
C LYS A 257 -7.54 11.86 16.97
N ASP A 258 -8.72 12.36 17.21
CA ASP A 258 -9.44 12.13 18.45
C ASP A 258 -10.15 10.76 18.40
N LYS A 259 -10.31 10.09 19.55
CA LYS A 259 -10.99 8.78 19.65
C LYS A 259 -12.48 8.83 19.31
N THR A 260 -13.05 10.03 19.16
CA THR A 260 -14.42 10.23 18.64
C THR A 260 -14.47 10.38 17.12
N ASN A 261 -13.32 10.31 16.44
CA ASN A 261 -13.28 10.32 14.98
C ASN A 261 -14.10 9.13 14.41
N PRO A 262 -15.00 9.38 13.44
CA PRO A 262 -15.91 8.34 12.96
C PRO A 262 -15.23 7.31 12.03
N TYR A 263 -13.98 7.51 11.67
CA TYR A 263 -13.24 6.59 10.81
C TYR A 263 -12.25 5.77 11.62
N TYR A 264 -12.05 4.52 11.20
CA TYR A 264 -10.99 3.69 11.74
C TYR A 264 -9.62 4.39 11.63
N GLY A 265 -8.75 4.13 12.59
CA GLY A 265 -7.34 4.48 12.60
C GLY A 265 -6.55 3.46 13.41
N TRP A 266 -5.27 3.31 13.06
CA TRP A 266 -4.31 2.58 13.87
C TRP A 266 -3.98 3.41 15.12
N ASP A 267 -3.50 2.77 16.19
CA ASP A 267 -3.25 3.45 17.46
C ASP A 267 -2.26 4.62 17.32
N ASN A 268 -1.26 4.51 16.45
CA ASN A 268 -0.30 5.58 16.16
C ASN A 268 -0.87 6.77 15.37
N GLU A 269 -2.10 6.67 14.88
CA GLU A 269 -2.79 7.82 14.25
C GLU A 269 -3.52 8.71 15.28
N TYR A 270 -3.65 8.24 16.54
CA TYR A 270 -4.38 8.97 17.59
C TYR A 270 -3.46 9.80 18.46
N GLY A 271 -4.04 10.86 19.02
CA GLY A 271 -3.35 11.89 19.77
C GLY A 271 -3.36 13.21 19.01
N LEU A 272 -2.54 14.14 19.44
CA LEU A 272 -2.44 15.48 18.87
C LEU A 272 -0.98 15.87 18.67
N HIS A 273 -0.66 16.37 17.50
CA HIS A 273 0.59 17.06 17.22
C HIS A 273 0.32 18.32 16.41
N GLU A 274 0.82 19.46 16.90
CA GLU A 274 0.69 20.76 16.24
C GLU A 274 2.08 21.31 15.91
N ALA A 275 2.27 21.80 14.69
CA ALA A 275 3.52 22.40 14.26
C ALA A 275 3.33 23.64 13.40
N ASP A 276 4.14 24.66 13.64
CA ASP A 276 4.25 25.85 12.78
C ASP A 276 5.31 25.60 11.70
N ILE A 277 4.89 25.49 10.46
CA ILE A 277 5.76 25.16 9.33
C ILE A 277 6.17 26.45 8.61
N PRO A 278 7.47 26.78 8.54
CA PRO A 278 7.95 27.90 7.74
C PRO A 278 7.73 27.65 6.25
N ALA A 279 7.72 28.70 5.44
CA ALA A 279 7.65 28.54 3.98
C ALA A 279 8.88 27.77 3.47
N PHE A 280 8.66 26.84 2.56
CA PHE A 280 9.70 26.04 1.92
C PHE A 280 9.42 25.85 0.43
N GLU A 281 10.32 25.20 -0.29
CA GLU A 281 10.12 24.80 -1.68
C GLU A 281 10.08 23.28 -1.77
N ALA A 282 9.04 22.74 -2.43
CA ALA A 282 8.91 21.30 -2.70
C ALA A 282 8.99 21.02 -4.19
N ALA A 283 9.51 19.85 -4.55
CA ALA A 283 9.47 19.37 -5.91
C ALA A 283 8.03 19.20 -6.39
N GLN A 284 7.74 19.65 -7.62
CA GLN A 284 6.38 19.60 -8.20
C GLN A 284 5.90 18.16 -8.40
N CYS A 285 6.81 17.25 -8.70
CA CYS A 285 6.55 15.84 -8.96
C CYS A 285 7.43 14.98 -8.05
N LEU A 286 7.05 13.71 -7.89
CA LEU A 286 7.95 12.71 -7.36
C LEU A 286 9.22 12.62 -8.21
N VAL A 287 10.34 12.18 -7.62
CA VAL A 287 11.60 11.97 -8.36
C VAL A 287 11.39 10.86 -9.38
N SER A 288 11.53 11.18 -10.68
CA SER A 288 11.35 10.22 -11.74
C SER A 288 12.55 9.28 -11.92
N ASN A 289 12.32 8.13 -12.57
CA ASN A 289 13.41 7.22 -12.97
C ASN A 289 14.51 7.94 -13.76
N ALA A 290 14.15 8.87 -14.66
CA ALA A 290 15.12 9.64 -15.41
C ALA A 290 15.94 10.60 -14.54
N GLU A 291 15.32 11.18 -13.52
CA GLU A 291 16.02 12.05 -12.58
C GLU A 291 16.98 11.24 -11.69
N PHE A 292 16.51 10.08 -11.21
CA PHE A 292 17.32 9.18 -10.39
C PHE A 292 18.48 8.54 -11.17
N LEU A 293 18.30 8.26 -12.47
CA LEU A 293 19.37 7.76 -13.34
C LEU A 293 20.61 8.65 -13.31
N GLN A 294 20.44 9.96 -13.19
CA GLN A 294 21.58 10.88 -13.12
C GLN A 294 22.46 10.62 -11.89
N PHE A 295 21.87 10.20 -10.77
CA PHE A 295 22.59 9.77 -9.56
C PHE A 295 23.32 8.44 -9.81
N VAL A 296 22.66 7.47 -10.44
CA VAL A 296 23.24 6.17 -10.78
C VAL A 296 24.44 6.36 -11.70
N ASP A 297 24.27 7.14 -12.80
CA ASP A 297 25.32 7.40 -13.80
C ASP A 297 26.49 8.21 -13.23
N ALA A 298 26.24 9.08 -12.27
CA ALA A 298 27.28 9.80 -11.54
C ALA A 298 28.08 8.92 -10.57
N GLY A 299 27.79 7.62 -10.50
CA GLY A 299 28.43 6.68 -9.60
C GLY A 299 27.93 6.78 -8.16
N GLY A 300 26.69 7.19 -7.96
CA GLY A 300 26.06 7.39 -6.66
C GLY A 300 26.17 6.19 -5.73
N TYR A 301 26.01 4.98 -6.26
CA TYR A 301 26.15 3.73 -5.49
C TYR A 301 27.60 3.36 -5.16
N ARG A 302 28.58 3.97 -5.83
CA ARG A 302 30.02 3.71 -5.59
C ARG A 302 30.67 4.75 -4.69
N ASN A 303 30.08 5.93 -4.57
CA ASN A 303 30.61 7.00 -3.72
C ASN A 303 29.91 7.01 -2.37
N THR A 304 30.57 6.45 -1.36
CA THR A 304 30.06 6.33 0.01
C THR A 304 29.83 7.66 0.73
N ASP A 305 30.43 8.77 0.23
CA ASP A 305 30.24 10.11 0.82
C ASP A 305 28.78 10.61 0.74
N TYR A 306 27.96 10.04 -0.12
CA TYR A 306 26.54 10.39 -0.21
C TYR A 306 25.66 9.64 0.80
N TRP A 307 26.16 8.55 1.39
CA TRP A 307 25.41 7.63 2.20
C TRP A 307 25.67 7.86 3.68
N LEU A 308 24.60 7.89 4.48
CA LEU A 308 24.70 7.84 5.93
C LEU A 308 25.28 6.50 6.38
N GLU A 309 25.73 6.38 7.63
CA GLU A 309 26.40 5.19 8.15
C GLU A 309 25.58 3.90 7.93
N GLU A 310 24.29 3.93 8.24
CA GLU A 310 23.38 2.79 8.03
C GLU A 310 23.25 2.45 6.53
N GLY A 311 23.17 3.47 5.67
CA GLY A 311 23.14 3.30 4.22
C GLY A 311 24.43 2.70 3.67
N GLN A 312 25.60 3.03 4.25
CA GLN A 312 26.88 2.38 3.91
C GLN A 312 26.85 0.91 4.33
N GLY A 313 26.30 0.59 5.52
CA GLY A 313 26.07 -0.78 5.98
C GLY A 313 25.19 -1.56 5.01
N TRP A 314 24.06 -0.97 4.58
CA TRP A 314 23.15 -1.54 3.60
C TRP A 314 23.84 -1.81 2.24
N LEU A 315 24.60 -0.86 1.72
CA LEU A 315 25.43 -1.06 0.50
C LEU A 315 26.43 -2.20 0.67
N GLY A 316 27.09 -2.25 1.83
CA GLY A 316 28.04 -3.30 2.17
C GLY A 316 27.41 -4.68 2.16
N PHE A 317 26.18 -4.80 2.65
CA PHE A 317 25.41 -6.04 2.71
C PHE A 317 24.85 -6.46 1.34
N THR A 318 24.16 -5.55 0.66
CA THR A 318 23.42 -5.84 -0.59
C THR A 318 24.27 -5.83 -1.84
N LYS A 319 25.38 -5.07 -1.83
CA LYS A 319 26.21 -4.79 -3.02
C LYS A 319 25.39 -4.16 -4.16
N ALA A 320 24.37 -3.37 -3.79
CA ALA A 320 23.52 -2.71 -4.77
C ALA A 320 24.31 -1.73 -5.64
N GLU A 321 23.98 -1.68 -6.91
CA GLU A 321 24.55 -0.75 -7.91
C GLU A 321 23.49 0.15 -8.54
N HIS A 322 22.21 -0.13 -8.28
CA HIS A 322 21.03 0.57 -8.79
C HIS A 322 19.78 0.16 -7.98
N PRO A 323 18.63 0.83 -8.13
CA PRO A 323 17.38 0.44 -7.45
C PRO A 323 16.99 -1.01 -7.69
N THR A 324 16.40 -1.63 -6.67
CA THR A 324 16.08 -3.07 -6.63
C THR A 324 15.26 -3.57 -7.83
N PHE A 325 14.34 -2.77 -8.33
CA PHE A 325 13.47 -3.17 -9.44
C PHE A 325 13.99 -2.81 -10.82
N TRP A 326 15.14 -2.16 -10.93
CA TRP A 326 15.78 -1.92 -12.21
C TRP A 326 16.51 -3.18 -12.69
N ARG A 327 16.48 -3.41 -14.00
CA ARG A 327 17.18 -4.52 -14.66
C ARG A 327 18.05 -3.96 -15.76
N LYS A 328 19.36 -4.11 -15.59
CA LYS A 328 20.33 -3.68 -16.61
C LYS A 328 20.34 -4.67 -17.76
N GLN A 329 20.17 -4.20 -18.97
CA GLN A 329 20.22 -4.96 -20.20
C GLN A 329 21.36 -4.45 -21.10
N THR A 330 21.72 -5.23 -22.14
CA THR A 330 22.78 -4.84 -23.10
C THR A 330 22.47 -3.49 -23.75
N ASN A 331 21.20 -3.18 -24.00
CA ASN A 331 20.74 -1.99 -24.73
C ASN A 331 19.98 -0.99 -23.85
N GLY A 332 20.21 -0.97 -22.54
CA GLY A 332 19.56 -0.01 -21.65
C GLY A 332 18.99 -0.63 -20.35
N TRP A 333 17.90 -0.10 -19.89
CA TRP A 333 17.26 -0.49 -18.63
C TRP A 333 15.83 -0.98 -18.83
N GLN A 334 15.45 -1.94 -18.03
CA GLN A 334 14.06 -2.36 -17.85
C GLN A 334 13.63 -2.15 -16.40
N LEU A 335 12.32 -2.06 -16.18
CA LEU A 335 11.69 -2.03 -14.86
C LEU A 335 10.96 -3.34 -14.62
N ARG A 336 11.25 -3.98 -13.50
CA ARG A 336 10.50 -5.13 -13.01
C ARG A 336 9.18 -4.63 -12.39
N LEU A 337 8.06 -5.01 -12.96
CA LEU A 337 6.71 -4.87 -12.40
C LEU A 337 6.31 -6.16 -11.66
N MET A 338 5.09 -6.24 -11.17
CA MET A 338 4.65 -7.37 -10.35
C MET A 338 4.80 -8.71 -11.08
N THR A 339 4.42 -8.79 -12.33
CA THR A 339 4.41 -10.04 -13.10
C THR A 339 5.17 -10.00 -14.42
N GLU A 340 5.81 -8.89 -14.76
CA GLU A 340 6.52 -8.70 -16.03
C GLU A 340 7.70 -7.72 -15.91
N GLU A 341 8.54 -7.70 -16.91
CA GLU A 341 9.59 -6.68 -17.11
C GLU A 341 9.24 -5.85 -18.35
N VAL A 342 9.28 -4.52 -18.20
CA VAL A 342 8.95 -3.58 -19.26
C VAL A 342 10.16 -2.69 -19.59
N ALA A 343 10.18 -2.10 -20.76
CA ALA A 343 11.16 -1.06 -21.08
C ALA A 343 11.04 0.05 -20.02
N MET A 344 12.18 0.58 -19.54
CA MET A 344 12.19 1.55 -18.44
C MET A 344 11.28 2.75 -18.73
N PRO A 345 10.23 2.96 -17.91
CA PRO A 345 9.38 4.14 -18.01
C PRO A 345 10.06 5.29 -17.26
N TRP A 346 10.76 6.13 -18.02
CA TRP A 346 11.61 7.18 -17.48
C TRP A 346 10.87 8.29 -16.76
N ASP A 347 9.60 8.47 -17.05
CA ASP A 347 8.65 9.43 -16.44
C ASP A 347 7.87 8.88 -15.25
N TRP A 348 8.12 7.62 -14.83
CA TRP A 348 7.55 7.06 -13.61
C TRP A 348 8.43 7.34 -12.40
N PRO A 349 7.89 7.30 -11.16
CA PRO A 349 8.67 7.53 -9.96
C PRO A 349 9.76 6.48 -9.78
N ALA A 350 10.90 6.90 -9.22
CA ALA A 350 11.95 6.01 -8.79
C ALA A 350 11.55 5.34 -7.47
N GLU A 351 11.39 4.04 -7.49
CA GLU A 351 11.07 3.24 -6.30
C GLU A 351 12.37 2.78 -5.64
N VAL A 352 12.67 3.36 -4.49
CA VAL A 352 13.93 3.21 -3.76
C VAL A 352 13.67 3.08 -2.26
N ASN A 353 14.63 2.56 -1.51
CA ASN A 353 14.53 2.58 -0.05
C ASN A 353 14.94 3.95 0.54
N TYR A 354 14.77 4.11 1.84
CA TYR A 354 15.11 5.34 2.56
C TYR A 354 16.56 5.76 2.38
N HIS A 355 17.51 4.83 2.49
CA HIS A 355 18.94 5.12 2.35
C HIS A 355 19.30 5.60 0.94
N GLU A 356 18.69 5.03 -0.09
CA GLU A 356 18.84 5.44 -1.49
C GLU A 356 18.28 6.84 -1.71
N ALA A 357 17.09 7.13 -1.14
CA ALA A 357 16.47 8.45 -1.21
C ALA A 357 17.31 9.53 -0.53
N LYS A 358 17.87 9.24 0.66
CA LYS A 358 18.79 10.14 1.37
C LYS A 358 20.08 10.37 0.59
N ALA A 359 20.68 9.32 0.04
CA ALA A 359 21.90 9.41 -0.75
C ALA A 359 21.69 10.24 -2.04
N PHE A 360 20.53 10.09 -2.68
CA PHE A 360 20.14 10.93 -3.82
C PHE A 360 20.04 12.41 -3.42
N CYS A 361 19.41 12.73 -2.30
CA CYS A 361 19.33 14.10 -1.79
C CYS A 361 20.73 14.70 -1.53
N ASN A 362 21.60 13.97 -0.84
CA ASN A 362 22.98 14.41 -0.56
C ASN A 362 23.80 14.63 -1.84
N TRP A 363 23.67 13.74 -2.82
CA TRP A 363 24.29 13.90 -4.14
C TRP A 363 23.76 15.16 -4.85
N LYS A 364 22.43 15.33 -4.87
CA LYS A 364 21.78 16.47 -5.54
C LYS A 364 22.18 17.79 -4.91
N GLN A 365 22.23 17.86 -3.58
CA GLN A 365 22.75 19.03 -2.84
C GLN A 365 24.19 19.35 -3.24
N LYS A 366 25.09 18.36 -3.27
CA LYS A 366 26.48 18.54 -3.68
C LYS A 366 26.61 18.99 -5.13
N LYS A 367 25.78 18.46 -6.02
CA LYS A 367 25.76 18.78 -7.46
C LYS A 367 25.26 20.19 -7.73
N THR A 368 24.21 20.65 -7.02
CA THR A 368 23.53 21.92 -7.30
C THR A 368 23.98 23.06 -6.40
N GLY A 369 24.57 22.77 -5.24
CA GLY A 369 24.85 23.74 -4.18
C GLY A 369 23.61 24.23 -3.43
N GLN A 370 22.43 23.66 -3.71
CA GLN A 370 21.17 23.95 -3.02
C GLN A 370 20.95 22.95 -1.89
N SER A 371 20.35 23.37 -0.79
CA SER A 371 19.92 22.46 0.27
C SER A 371 18.78 21.58 -0.24
N VAL A 372 19.00 20.28 -0.29
CA VAL A 372 18.01 19.28 -0.76
C VAL A 372 17.95 18.15 0.26
N ARG A 373 16.73 17.83 0.70
CA ARG A 373 16.46 16.76 1.66
C ARG A 373 15.07 16.17 1.41
N LEU A 374 14.73 15.10 2.08
CA LEU A 374 13.36 14.63 2.17
C LEU A 374 12.51 15.61 3.01
N PRO A 375 11.19 15.67 2.82
CA PRO A 375 10.32 16.44 3.70
C PRO A 375 10.24 15.79 5.08
N THR A 376 9.91 16.57 6.10
CA THR A 376 9.36 16.02 7.35
C THR A 376 7.90 15.60 7.12
N GLU A 377 7.34 14.81 8.03
CA GLU A 377 5.92 14.48 8.02
C GLU A 377 5.04 15.74 8.08
N ASP A 378 5.39 16.68 8.97
CA ASP A 378 4.68 17.96 9.10
C ASP A 378 4.71 18.77 7.80
N GLU A 379 5.84 18.82 7.11
CA GLU A 379 5.97 19.49 5.82
C GLU A 379 5.12 18.80 4.75
N TRP A 380 5.03 17.47 4.78
CA TRP A 380 4.17 16.73 3.87
C TRP A 380 2.69 17.05 4.12
N TYR A 381 2.25 17.13 5.39
CA TYR A 381 0.89 17.53 5.72
C TYR A 381 0.62 18.98 5.31
N ARG A 382 1.61 19.89 5.46
CA ARG A 382 1.46 21.25 4.95
C ARG A 382 1.31 21.28 3.42
N LEU A 383 2.07 20.46 2.71
CA LEU A 383 1.93 20.30 1.26
C LEU A 383 0.55 19.75 0.89
N TYR A 384 0.06 18.75 1.63
CA TYR A 384 -1.27 18.16 1.46
C TYR A 384 -2.38 19.20 1.57
N ASP A 385 -2.30 20.11 2.56
CA ASP A 385 -3.26 21.20 2.74
C ASP A 385 -3.19 22.20 1.58
N VAL A 386 -1.99 22.66 1.23
CA VAL A 386 -1.80 23.62 0.12
C VAL A 386 -2.23 23.05 -1.23
N ALA A 387 -2.11 21.75 -1.41
CA ALA A 387 -2.57 21.06 -2.60
C ALA A 387 -4.11 20.89 -2.65
N GLY A 388 -4.83 21.23 -1.56
CA GLY A 388 -6.29 21.17 -1.50
C GLY A 388 -6.87 19.76 -1.41
N ILE A 389 -6.09 18.75 -1.00
CA ILE A 389 -6.55 17.36 -0.97
C ILE A 389 -7.47 17.12 0.22
N ALA A 390 -7.29 17.82 1.33
CA ALA A 390 -8.12 17.72 2.52
C ALA A 390 -9.62 17.98 2.22
N GLU A 391 -9.92 18.88 1.26
CA GLU A 391 -11.28 19.22 0.87
C GLU A 391 -11.92 18.19 -0.07
N VAL A 392 -11.13 17.57 -0.95
CA VAL A 392 -11.62 16.70 -2.04
C VAL A 392 -11.51 15.22 -1.67
N GLY A 393 -10.55 14.88 -0.82
CA GLY A 393 -10.15 13.51 -0.51
C GLY A 393 -9.44 12.82 -1.67
N ALA A 394 -8.64 11.80 -1.35
CA ALA A 394 -7.99 10.97 -2.34
C ALA A 394 -8.94 9.85 -2.82
N THR A 395 -9.04 9.68 -4.13
CA THR A 395 -9.83 8.63 -4.78
C THR A 395 -9.10 8.13 -6.01
N LYS A 396 -9.49 7.00 -6.57
CA LYS A 396 -8.91 6.50 -7.82
C LYS A 396 -9.09 7.45 -9.03
N ALA A 397 -9.95 8.45 -8.93
CA ALA A 397 -10.11 9.46 -9.96
C ALA A 397 -8.99 10.51 -9.94
N ASN A 398 -8.32 10.65 -8.78
CA ASN A 398 -7.29 11.64 -8.55
C ASN A 398 -6.03 11.10 -7.86
N ALA A 399 -5.92 9.78 -7.66
CA ALA A 399 -4.75 9.14 -7.07
C ALA A 399 -4.66 7.65 -7.48
N ASN A 400 -3.45 7.11 -7.57
CA ASN A 400 -3.20 5.67 -7.69
C ASN A 400 -3.02 5.09 -6.30
N LEU A 401 -4.07 4.48 -5.76
CA LEU A 401 -4.15 3.94 -4.40
C LEU A 401 -4.64 2.50 -4.43
N HIS A 402 -4.25 1.69 -3.45
CA HIS A 402 -4.76 0.33 -3.21
C HIS A 402 -4.70 -0.60 -4.44
N LEU A 403 -3.80 -0.33 -5.39
CA LEU A 403 -3.73 -1.01 -6.69
C LEU A 403 -5.03 -0.92 -7.52
N ASP A 404 -5.90 0.07 -7.22
CA ASP A 404 -7.20 0.22 -7.87
C ASP A 404 -7.10 0.88 -9.25
N TYR A 405 -6.23 1.86 -9.39
CA TYR A 405 -6.00 2.51 -10.67
C TYR A 405 -5.09 1.67 -11.56
N ALA A 406 -3.98 1.22 -11.02
CA ALA A 406 -3.05 0.29 -11.65
C ALA A 406 -2.26 -0.49 -10.58
N ALA A 407 -1.92 -1.73 -10.87
CA ALA A 407 -1.03 -2.55 -10.05
C ALA A 407 0.45 -2.28 -10.36
N SER A 408 0.77 -1.02 -10.62
CA SER A 408 2.11 -0.48 -10.88
C SER A 408 2.11 1.02 -10.60
N PRO A 409 3.27 1.67 -10.46
CA PRO A 409 3.35 3.12 -10.58
C PRO A 409 2.82 3.62 -11.94
N CYS A 410 2.60 4.91 -12.06
CA CYS A 410 2.21 5.61 -13.27
C CYS A 410 3.07 6.89 -13.43
N PRO A 411 2.99 7.64 -14.56
CA PRO A 411 3.80 8.84 -14.77
C PRO A 411 3.68 9.84 -13.63
N VAL A 412 4.80 10.43 -13.20
CA VAL A 412 4.89 11.39 -12.08
C VAL A 412 4.07 12.68 -12.26
N ASN A 413 3.43 12.86 -13.39
CA ASN A 413 2.53 13.97 -13.69
C ASN A 413 1.10 13.49 -14.02
N GLN A 414 0.73 12.30 -13.54
CA GLN A 414 -0.58 11.72 -13.83
C GLN A 414 -1.69 12.40 -13.03
N PHE A 415 -1.53 12.57 -11.73
CA PHE A 415 -2.57 13.11 -10.87
C PHE A 415 -2.17 14.47 -10.29
N LYS A 416 -2.84 15.51 -10.76
CA LYS A 416 -2.57 16.89 -10.34
C LYS A 416 -3.37 17.27 -9.10
N HIS A 417 -2.66 17.82 -8.10
CA HIS A 417 -3.22 18.36 -6.87
C HIS A 417 -2.72 19.80 -6.67
N GLY A 418 -3.56 20.81 -6.88
CA GLY A 418 -3.13 22.19 -6.88
C GLY A 418 -2.03 22.44 -7.93
N GLU A 419 -0.86 22.88 -7.48
CA GLU A 419 0.34 23.06 -8.33
C GLU A 419 1.24 21.83 -8.39
N PHE A 420 0.96 20.78 -7.60
CA PHE A 420 1.75 19.57 -7.43
C PHE A 420 1.12 18.37 -8.12
N PHE A 421 1.87 17.28 -8.23
CA PHE A 421 1.39 16.00 -8.73
C PHE A 421 1.69 14.89 -7.72
N ASP A 422 0.82 13.88 -7.68
CA ASP A 422 0.99 12.68 -6.87
C ASP A 422 1.38 12.97 -5.40
N VAL A 423 0.79 14.01 -4.81
CA VAL A 423 1.00 14.31 -3.37
C VAL A 423 0.54 13.13 -2.52
N VAL A 424 -0.50 12.43 -2.98
CA VAL A 424 -1.03 11.20 -2.39
C VAL A 424 -1.04 10.10 -3.44
N GLY A 425 -0.59 8.91 -3.06
CA GLY A 425 -0.63 7.73 -3.91
C GLY A 425 0.55 7.62 -4.88
N ASN A 426 0.39 6.83 -5.91
CA ASN A 426 1.36 6.40 -6.89
C ASN A 426 2.45 5.49 -6.31
N VAL A 427 3.24 5.96 -5.36
CA VAL A 427 4.18 5.19 -4.53
C VAL A 427 4.14 5.68 -3.08
N TRP A 428 4.59 4.87 -2.14
CA TRP A 428 4.84 5.32 -0.77
C TRP A 428 5.98 6.33 -0.77
N GLN A 429 5.86 7.38 0.04
CA GLN A 429 6.78 8.52 0.05
C GLN A 429 7.52 8.58 1.38
N TRP A 430 8.85 8.58 1.31
CA TRP A 430 9.70 8.70 2.48
C TRP A 430 9.69 10.13 3.05
N THR A 431 9.60 10.23 4.37
CA THR A 431 9.84 11.45 5.14
C THR A 431 11.12 11.33 5.96
N GLU A 432 11.61 12.43 6.54
CA GLU A 432 12.73 12.40 7.49
C GLU A 432 12.29 12.15 8.94
N THR A 433 10.98 12.18 9.19
CA THR A 433 10.43 12.04 10.53
C THR A 433 10.31 10.56 10.89
N PRO A 434 11.01 10.09 11.93
CA PRO A 434 10.78 8.75 12.45
C PRO A 434 9.40 8.66 13.11
N ILE A 435 8.85 7.46 13.20
CA ILE A 435 7.57 7.21 13.88
C ILE A 435 7.75 7.52 15.38
N TYR A 436 6.85 8.33 15.94
CA TYR A 436 6.85 8.73 17.35
C TYR A 436 5.42 8.87 17.88
N PRO A 437 5.18 8.72 19.20
CA PRO A 437 3.84 8.88 19.76
C PRO A 437 3.44 10.36 19.79
N PHE A 438 2.22 10.66 19.33
CA PHE A 438 1.62 12.00 19.53
C PHE A 438 1.18 12.20 20.98
N GLU A 439 1.00 13.45 21.40
CA GLU A 439 0.49 13.76 22.73
C GLU A 439 -0.92 13.13 22.90
N GLY A 440 -1.09 12.32 23.94
CA GLY A 440 -2.33 11.57 24.19
C GLY A 440 -2.40 10.23 23.44
N PHE A 441 -1.29 9.74 22.87
CA PHE A 441 -1.20 8.39 22.34
C PHE A 441 -1.55 7.34 23.41
N ASP A 442 -2.35 6.36 23.03
CA ASP A 442 -2.66 5.18 23.83
C ASP A 442 -2.59 3.94 22.94
N VAL A 443 -1.97 2.89 23.44
CA VAL A 443 -1.92 1.58 22.77
C VAL A 443 -3.32 0.97 22.68
N HIS A 444 -3.69 0.46 21.51
CA HIS A 444 -4.97 -0.24 21.37
C HIS A 444 -4.94 -1.62 22.04
N PRO A 445 -5.83 -1.93 23.00
CA PRO A 445 -5.71 -3.13 23.84
C PRO A 445 -5.84 -4.48 23.12
N ILE A 446 -6.35 -4.50 21.89
CA ILE A 446 -6.42 -5.73 21.08
C ILE A 446 -5.24 -5.89 20.10
N TYR A 447 -4.32 -4.92 20.04
CA TYR A 447 -3.12 -5.00 19.22
C TYR A 447 -1.98 -4.18 19.85
N ASP A 448 -1.51 -4.62 21.00
CA ASP A 448 -0.58 -3.92 21.87
C ASP A 448 0.90 -4.00 21.42
N ASP A 449 1.21 -4.92 20.55
CA ASP A 449 2.55 -5.14 19.97
C ASP A 449 2.74 -4.53 18.56
N PHE A 450 1.77 -3.76 18.05
CA PHE A 450 1.84 -3.19 16.70
C PHE A 450 2.76 -1.97 16.60
N THR A 451 2.50 -0.93 17.37
CA THR A 451 3.13 0.38 17.17
C THR A 451 4.33 0.61 18.09
N THR A 452 4.24 0.21 19.37
CA THR A 452 5.28 0.51 20.35
C THR A 452 6.69 0.03 20.00
N PRO A 453 6.88 -1.13 19.31
CA PRO A 453 8.20 -1.55 18.87
C PRO A 453 8.84 -0.64 17.81
N THR A 454 8.02 0.17 17.10
CA THR A 454 8.51 1.08 16.05
C THR A 454 8.96 2.44 16.59
N PHE A 455 8.76 2.73 17.88
CA PHE A 455 9.21 3.98 18.54
C PHE A 455 10.70 3.90 18.93
N ASP A 456 11.56 3.61 17.98
CA ASP A 456 12.99 3.42 18.17
C ASP A 456 13.86 4.51 17.53
N GLU A 457 13.24 5.61 17.08
CA GLU A 457 13.87 6.74 16.38
C GLU A 457 14.48 6.37 15.00
N ARG A 458 14.15 5.20 14.45
CA ARG A 458 14.69 4.68 13.19
C ARG A 458 13.64 4.29 12.17
N HIS A 459 12.47 3.85 12.62
CA HIS A 459 11.36 3.55 11.72
C HIS A 459 10.75 4.87 11.19
N ASN A 460 10.61 4.94 9.85
CA ASN A 460 10.06 6.10 9.14
C ASN A 460 8.86 5.68 8.28
#